data_029c014a1295599f56bda1cee566b3a2
#
_entry.id   029c014a1295599f56bda1cee566b3a2
#
_cell.length_a   1.000
_cell.length_b   1.000
_cell.length_c   1.000
_cell.angle_alpha   90.00
_cell.angle_beta   90.00
_cell.angle_gamma   90.00
#
_symmetry.space_group_name_H-M   'P 1'
#
loop_
_entity.id
_entity.type
_entity.pdbx_description
1 polymer ?
#
loop_
_entity_poly.entity_id
_entity_poly.type
_entity_poly.pdbx_seq_one_letter_code
_entity_poly.pdbx_strand_id
1 'polypeptide(L)'
;MLAKRIIPCLDIANGRTVKGTNFVNLRDAGDPVELGKLYSMQGADELVFLDITASHEGRKTFTELVERIAAEISIPFTVGGGIHELSDVERLLKAGADKVSVNSAALKRPELITEIADNFGSQVCVVAIDGKQTEDGWKCFLNGGRIPTDRGLFEWAKEANERGAGEILFTSMDHDGVKNGYPNEALKKLSEILTIPVIASGGAGTMEHFRDAFIAVSYTHLTLP
;
A
#
# COMPACT_ATOMS: atom_id res chain seq x y z
N MET A 1 -20.75 12.75 0.65
CA MET A 1 -19.59 12.34 1.47
C MET A 1 -19.13 11.03 0.89
N LEU A 2 -17.88 10.90 0.47
CA LEU A 2 -17.32 9.62 0.01
C LEU A 2 -17.28 8.64 1.17
N ALA A 3 -17.65 7.37 0.93
CA ALA A 3 -17.55 6.33 1.94
C ALA A 3 -16.10 6.10 2.30
N LYS A 4 -15.83 5.91 3.59
CA LYS A 4 -14.50 5.54 4.08
C LYS A 4 -14.31 4.04 3.88
N ARG A 5 -13.13 3.62 3.46
CA ARG A 5 -12.78 2.21 3.26
C ARG A 5 -11.89 1.70 4.40
N ILE A 6 -12.15 0.47 4.83
CA ILE A 6 -11.25 -0.29 5.69
C ILE A 6 -10.63 -1.39 4.82
N ILE A 7 -9.31 -1.37 4.71
CA ILE A 7 -8.53 -2.13 3.74
C ILE A 7 -7.50 -3.00 4.47
N PRO A 8 -7.79 -4.28 4.79
CA PRO A 8 -6.76 -5.18 5.32
C PRO A 8 -5.57 -5.29 4.37
N CYS A 9 -4.36 -5.14 4.92
CA CYS A 9 -3.10 -5.28 4.18
C CYS A 9 -2.34 -6.51 4.66
N LEU A 10 -2.00 -7.40 3.72
CA LEU A 10 -1.33 -8.65 3.96
C LEU A 10 0.06 -8.63 3.31
N ASP A 11 1.11 -8.71 4.15
CA ASP A 11 2.47 -8.90 3.68
C ASP A 11 2.68 -10.36 3.29
N ILE A 12 3.21 -10.59 2.09
CA ILE A 12 3.45 -11.91 1.54
C ILE A 12 4.96 -12.15 1.47
N ALA A 13 5.39 -13.27 2.02
CA ALA A 13 6.75 -13.76 1.89
C ALA A 13 6.73 -15.24 1.49
N ASN A 14 7.37 -15.59 0.39
CA ASN A 14 7.43 -16.96 -0.14
C ASN A 14 6.04 -17.62 -0.26
N GLY A 15 5.03 -16.85 -0.72
CA GLY A 15 3.66 -17.34 -0.91
C GLY A 15 2.83 -17.50 0.37
N ARG A 16 3.33 -17.07 1.53
CA ARG A 16 2.63 -17.10 2.82
C ARG A 16 2.41 -15.69 3.34
N THR A 17 1.30 -15.47 4.01
CA THR A 17 1.10 -14.24 4.76
C THR A 17 2.02 -14.22 5.98
N VAL A 18 2.69 -13.11 6.19
CA VAL A 18 3.60 -12.93 7.31
C VAL A 18 3.25 -11.68 8.09
N LYS A 19 3.63 -11.66 9.35
CA LYS A 19 3.47 -10.51 10.24
C LYS A 19 4.75 -10.26 11.01
N GLY A 20 5.21 -9.01 11.01
CA GLY A 20 6.35 -8.53 11.78
C GLY A 20 6.04 -7.25 12.54
N THR A 21 7.02 -6.75 13.27
CA THR A 21 7.02 -5.40 13.84
C THR A 21 8.18 -4.64 13.21
N ASN A 22 7.94 -3.45 12.66
CA ASN A 22 8.94 -2.66 11.94
C ASN A 22 9.67 -3.50 10.86
N PHE A 23 8.95 -4.35 10.14
CA PHE A 23 9.46 -5.23 9.07
C PHE A 23 10.52 -6.28 9.51
N VAL A 24 10.64 -6.57 10.82
CA VAL A 24 11.55 -7.59 11.35
C VAL A 24 10.81 -8.66 12.15
N ASN A 25 11.48 -9.79 12.41
CA ASN A 25 10.94 -10.92 13.15
C ASN A 25 9.62 -11.45 12.55
N LEU A 26 9.62 -11.66 11.23
CA LEU A 26 8.46 -12.17 10.49
C LEU A 26 8.04 -13.55 11.01
N ARG A 27 6.76 -13.69 11.31
CA ARG A 27 6.11 -14.97 11.65
C ARG A 27 5.05 -15.29 10.60
N ASP A 28 4.84 -16.56 10.32
CA ASP A 28 3.75 -17.03 9.45
C ASP A 28 2.39 -16.67 10.09
N ALA A 29 1.53 -16.05 9.31
CA ALA A 29 0.18 -15.66 9.72
C ALA A 29 -0.92 -16.43 8.98
N GLY A 30 -0.56 -17.28 8.00
CA GLY A 30 -1.50 -18.15 7.31
C GLY A 30 -1.42 -18.11 5.78
N ASP A 31 -2.37 -18.79 5.15
CA ASP A 31 -2.52 -18.78 3.69
C ASP A 31 -3.18 -17.46 3.24
N PRO A 32 -2.60 -16.74 2.28
CA PRO A 32 -3.15 -15.44 1.83
C PRO A 32 -4.52 -15.55 1.15
N VAL A 33 -4.83 -16.66 0.49
CA VAL A 33 -6.13 -16.91 -0.14
C VAL A 33 -7.22 -17.08 0.92
N GLU A 34 -6.96 -17.90 1.92
CA GLU A 34 -7.90 -18.13 3.03
C GLU A 34 -8.13 -16.86 3.86
N LEU A 35 -7.07 -16.10 4.12
CA LEU A 35 -7.20 -14.83 4.84
C LEU A 35 -7.95 -13.79 4.00
N GLY A 36 -7.68 -13.69 2.69
CA GLY A 36 -8.40 -12.81 1.78
C GLY A 36 -9.90 -13.12 1.78
N LYS A 37 -10.26 -14.39 1.67
CA LYS A 37 -11.65 -14.87 1.76
C LYS A 37 -12.29 -14.52 3.10
N LEU A 38 -11.59 -14.76 4.20
CA LEU A 38 -12.07 -14.43 5.54
C LEU A 38 -12.38 -12.95 5.68
N TYR A 39 -11.44 -12.07 5.31
CA TYR A 39 -11.65 -10.61 5.38
C TYR A 39 -12.78 -10.14 4.47
N SER A 40 -12.88 -10.68 3.25
CA SER A 40 -13.99 -10.38 2.33
C SER A 40 -15.34 -10.76 2.96
N MET A 41 -15.44 -11.94 3.57
CA MET A 41 -16.66 -12.39 4.29
C MET A 41 -16.98 -11.55 5.53
N GLN A 42 -15.96 -10.99 6.19
CA GLN A 42 -16.12 -10.10 7.35
C GLN A 42 -16.47 -8.65 6.97
N GLY A 43 -16.60 -8.35 5.68
CA GLY A 43 -17.04 -7.05 5.19
C GLY A 43 -15.93 -6.02 5.01
N ALA A 44 -14.70 -6.46 4.72
CA ALA A 44 -13.66 -5.57 4.24
C ALA A 44 -14.09 -4.91 2.93
N ASP A 45 -13.76 -3.63 2.74
CA ASP A 45 -14.14 -2.88 1.54
C ASP A 45 -13.20 -3.17 0.37
N GLU A 46 -11.94 -3.45 0.65
CA GLU A 46 -10.87 -3.75 -0.32
C GLU A 46 -9.76 -4.53 0.41
N LEU A 47 -8.86 -5.17 -0.34
CA LEU A 47 -7.68 -5.84 0.21
C LEU A 47 -6.40 -5.33 -0.45
N VAL A 48 -5.28 -5.41 0.27
CA VAL A 48 -3.94 -5.17 -0.27
C VAL A 48 -3.06 -6.38 0.02
N PHE A 49 -2.33 -6.86 -1.00
CA PHE A 49 -1.34 -7.92 -0.88
C PHE A 49 0.02 -7.39 -1.34
N LEU A 50 1.01 -7.38 -0.46
CA LEU A 50 2.35 -6.86 -0.73
C LEU A 50 3.38 -7.98 -0.67
N ASP A 51 3.96 -8.36 -1.81
CA ASP A 51 5.11 -9.27 -1.83
C ASP A 51 6.37 -8.53 -1.36
N ILE A 52 6.78 -8.81 -0.12
CA ILE A 52 7.95 -8.19 0.51
C ILE A 52 9.25 -8.93 0.21
N THR A 53 9.18 -10.07 -0.50
CA THR A 53 10.32 -10.91 -0.90
C THR A 53 10.55 -10.93 -2.41
N ALA A 54 9.84 -10.08 -3.16
CA ALA A 54 9.84 -10.09 -4.61
C ALA A 54 11.25 -10.14 -5.21
N SER A 55 11.62 -11.32 -5.70
CA SER A 55 12.79 -11.56 -6.53
C SER A 55 12.37 -11.84 -7.97
N HIS A 56 13.31 -11.82 -8.90
CA HIS A 56 13.01 -12.13 -10.30
C HIS A 56 12.41 -13.54 -10.48
N GLU A 57 12.82 -14.51 -9.66
CA GLU A 57 12.29 -15.88 -9.70
C GLU A 57 10.93 -16.04 -9.00
N GLY A 58 10.63 -15.20 -8.00
CA GLY A 58 9.35 -15.22 -7.27
C GLY A 58 8.16 -14.65 -8.02
N ARG A 59 8.37 -13.91 -9.12
CA ARG A 59 7.28 -13.22 -9.85
C ARG A 59 6.23 -14.16 -10.42
N LYS A 60 6.62 -15.33 -10.94
CA LYS A 60 5.67 -16.31 -11.49
C LYS A 60 4.79 -16.88 -10.37
N THR A 61 5.39 -17.29 -9.27
CA THR A 61 4.68 -17.83 -8.11
C THR A 61 3.72 -16.79 -7.52
N PHE A 62 4.10 -15.51 -7.49
CA PHE A 62 3.22 -14.45 -7.02
C PHE A 62 2.05 -14.20 -7.97
N THR A 63 2.26 -14.27 -9.29
CA THR A 63 1.17 -14.17 -10.28
C THR A 63 0.15 -15.30 -10.12
N GLU A 64 0.60 -16.54 -9.96
CA GLU A 64 -0.26 -17.70 -9.70
C GLU A 64 -1.05 -17.55 -8.37
N LEU A 65 -0.44 -16.93 -7.36
CA LEU A 65 -1.13 -16.59 -6.12
C LEU A 65 -2.23 -15.55 -6.34
N VAL A 66 -1.95 -14.50 -7.13
CA VAL A 66 -2.95 -13.46 -7.48
C VAL A 66 -4.15 -14.07 -8.20
N GLU A 67 -3.94 -14.99 -9.15
CA GLU A 67 -5.03 -15.72 -9.82
C GLU A 67 -5.90 -16.52 -8.83
N ARG A 68 -5.27 -17.18 -7.86
CA ARG A 68 -5.98 -17.93 -6.81
C ARG A 68 -6.79 -17.00 -5.89
N ILE A 69 -6.26 -15.84 -5.53
CA ILE A 69 -6.95 -14.82 -4.73
C ILE A 69 -8.16 -14.30 -5.52
N ALA A 70 -7.97 -13.91 -6.77
CA ALA A 70 -9.03 -13.39 -7.64
C ALA A 70 -10.20 -14.37 -7.83
N ALA A 71 -9.94 -15.68 -7.81
CA ALA A 71 -10.97 -16.69 -7.92
C ALA A 71 -11.86 -16.84 -6.65
N GLU A 72 -11.37 -16.40 -5.48
CA GLU A 72 -12.02 -16.67 -4.19
C GLU A 72 -12.64 -15.43 -3.53
N ILE A 73 -12.28 -14.20 -3.98
CA ILE A 73 -12.79 -12.96 -3.40
C ILE A 73 -13.62 -12.18 -4.42
N SER A 74 -14.59 -11.39 -3.95
CA SER A 74 -15.49 -10.57 -4.78
C SER A 74 -15.35 -9.06 -4.51
N ILE A 75 -14.43 -8.67 -3.63
CA ILE A 75 -14.12 -7.27 -3.34
C ILE A 75 -12.84 -6.86 -4.09
N PRO A 76 -12.68 -5.57 -4.42
CA PRO A 76 -11.48 -5.10 -5.10
C PRO A 76 -10.20 -5.40 -4.30
N PHE A 77 -9.10 -5.65 -5.00
CA PHE A 77 -7.82 -5.80 -4.33
C PHE A 77 -6.66 -5.22 -5.11
N THR A 78 -5.69 -4.72 -4.34
CA THR A 78 -4.44 -4.14 -4.82
C THR A 78 -3.30 -5.13 -4.58
N VAL A 79 -2.41 -5.28 -5.54
CA VAL A 79 -1.19 -6.06 -5.39
C VAL A 79 0.05 -5.20 -5.55
N GLY A 80 1.07 -5.45 -4.73
CA GLY A 80 2.34 -4.74 -4.77
C GLY A 80 3.54 -5.65 -4.51
N GLY A 81 4.72 -5.11 -4.75
CA GLY A 81 5.98 -5.82 -4.62
C GLY A 81 6.55 -6.26 -5.97
N GLY A 82 7.82 -5.92 -6.22
CA GLY A 82 8.56 -6.35 -7.41
C GLY A 82 8.09 -5.79 -8.76
N ILE A 83 7.27 -4.75 -8.77
CA ILE A 83 6.78 -4.11 -10.00
C ILE A 83 7.79 -3.06 -10.45
N HIS A 84 8.36 -3.22 -11.66
CA HIS A 84 9.40 -2.36 -12.19
C HIS A 84 9.07 -1.78 -13.58
N GLU A 85 8.16 -2.41 -14.32
CA GLU A 85 7.81 -2.07 -15.71
C GLU A 85 6.34 -2.37 -16.03
N LEU A 86 5.85 -1.84 -17.16
CA LEU A 86 4.46 -2.03 -17.58
C LEU A 86 4.06 -3.49 -17.78
N SER A 87 4.99 -4.34 -18.23
CA SER A 87 4.75 -5.78 -18.39
C SER A 87 4.43 -6.48 -17.09
N ASP A 88 4.99 -6.01 -15.94
CA ASP A 88 4.65 -6.51 -14.62
C ASP A 88 3.21 -6.13 -14.26
N VAL A 89 2.84 -4.87 -14.54
CA VAL A 89 1.47 -4.36 -14.31
C VAL A 89 0.45 -5.15 -15.12
N GLU A 90 0.68 -5.27 -16.44
CA GLU A 90 -0.22 -5.99 -17.36
C GLU A 90 -0.44 -7.43 -16.88
N ARG A 91 0.63 -8.11 -16.45
CA ARG A 91 0.57 -9.50 -15.96
C ARG A 91 -0.30 -9.62 -14.71
N LEU A 92 -0.16 -8.70 -13.74
CA LEU A 92 -0.93 -8.72 -12.50
C LEU A 92 -2.41 -8.37 -12.72
N LEU A 93 -2.70 -7.41 -13.60
CA LEU A 93 -4.08 -7.09 -13.99
C LEU A 93 -4.75 -8.26 -14.73
N LYS A 94 -4.02 -8.95 -15.63
CA LYS A 94 -4.52 -10.18 -16.27
C LYS A 94 -4.76 -11.33 -15.31
N ALA A 95 -3.99 -11.39 -14.21
CA ALA A 95 -4.19 -12.36 -13.14
C ALA A 95 -5.39 -12.02 -12.23
N GLY A 96 -6.04 -10.87 -12.43
CA GLY A 96 -7.27 -10.48 -11.76
C GLY A 96 -7.13 -9.39 -10.69
N ALA A 97 -5.95 -8.79 -10.52
CA ALA A 97 -5.79 -7.63 -9.64
C ALA A 97 -6.54 -6.41 -10.20
N ASP A 98 -7.21 -5.63 -9.34
CA ASP A 98 -7.88 -4.38 -9.74
C ASP A 98 -6.90 -3.20 -9.79
N LYS A 99 -5.91 -3.21 -8.90
CA LYS A 99 -4.90 -2.15 -8.78
C LYS A 99 -3.51 -2.74 -8.53
N VAL A 100 -2.51 -1.96 -8.84
CA VAL A 100 -1.11 -2.27 -8.52
C VAL A 100 -0.51 -1.20 -7.62
N SER A 101 0.34 -1.64 -6.68
CA SER A 101 1.06 -0.74 -5.77
C SER A 101 2.53 -0.69 -6.13
N VAL A 102 3.02 0.50 -6.47
CA VAL A 102 4.43 0.76 -6.78
C VAL A 102 5.07 1.64 -5.69
N ASN A 103 6.29 1.30 -5.27
CA ASN A 103 7.03 2.04 -4.25
C ASN A 103 8.44 2.37 -4.76
N SER A 104 9.43 1.57 -4.43
CA SER A 104 10.85 1.83 -4.72
C SER A 104 11.15 2.03 -6.21
N ALA A 105 10.46 1.33 -7.09
CA ALA A 105 10.63 1.51 -8.54
C ALA A 105 10.16 2.89 -8.98
N ALA A 106 9.00 3.33 -8.51
CA ALA A 106 8.45 4.65 -8.81
C ALA A 106 9.29 5.78 -8.20
N LEU A 107 9.81 5.60 -6.97
CA LEU A 107 10.68 6.61 -6.34
C LEU A 107 12.01 6.78 -7.08
N LYS A 108 12.53 5.70 -7.69
CA LYS A 108 13.76 5.72 -8.52
C LYS A 108 13.50 6.19 -9.95
N ARG A 109 12.35 5.88 -10.52
CA ARG A 109 11.91 6.23 -11.88
C ARG A 109 10.46 6.72 -11.86
N PRO A 110 10.23 7.98 -11.53
CA PRO A 110 8.89 8.56 -11.38
C PRO A 110 8.01 8.44 -12.64
N GLU A 111 8.60 8.36 -13.81
CA GLU A 111 7.93 8.16 -15.10
C GLU A 111 7.07 6.90 -15.14
N LEU A 112 7.40 5.88 -14.32
CA LEU A 112 6.61 4.66 -14.20
C LEU A 112 5.15 4.94 -13.81
N ILE A 113 4.91 5.96 -12.96
CA ILE A 113 3.56 6.36 -12.56
C ILE A 113 2.78 6.85 -13.77
N THR A 114 3.37 7.75 -14.55
CA THR A 114 2.76 8.29 -15.77
C THR A 114 2.48 7.19 -16.79
N GLU A 115 3.45 6.31 -17.01
CA GLU A 115 3.29 5.18 -17.91
C GLU A 115 2.14 4.26 -17.49
N ILE A 116 1.99 3.96 -16.20
CA ILE A 116 0.86 3.15 -15.69
C ILE A 116 -0.46 3.90 -15.90
N ALA A 117 -0.51 5.17 -15.54
CA ALA A 117 -1.72 5.98 -15.67
C ALA A 117 -2.19 6.12 -17.13
N ASP A 118 -1.25 6.33 -18.06
CA ASP A 118 -1.55 6.49 -19.48
C ASP A 118 -2.03 5.19 -20.14
N ASN A 119 -1.49 4.03 -19.73
CA ASN A 119 -1.83 2.74 -20.34
C ASN A 119 -3.03 2.06 -19.70
N PHE A 120 -3.23 2.20 -18.40
CA PHE A 120 -4.25 1.45 -17.64
C PHE A 120 -5.25 2.34 -16.89
N GLY A 121 -5.01 3.65 -16.86
CA GLY A 121 -5.80 4.61 -16.10
C GLY A 121 -5.24 4.85 -14.69
N SER A 122 -5.39 6.09 -14.20
CA SER A 122 -4.91 6.50 -12.87
C SER A 122 -5.44 5.61 -11.73
N GLN A 123 -6.69 5.15 -11.82
CA GLN A 123 -7.34 4.32 -10.82
C GLN A 123 -6.62 2.98 -10.55
N VAL A 124 -5.77 2.53 -11.47
CA VAL A 124 -4.97 1.30 -11.32
C VAL A 124 -3.70 1.54 -10.50
N CYS A 125 -3.19 2.78 -10.48
CA CYS A 125 -1.89 3.11 -9.92
C CYS A 125 -2.01 3.59 -8.47
N VAL A 126 -1.62 2.76 -7.51
CA VAL A 126 -1.42 3.13 -6.11
C VAL A 126 0.07 3.37 -5.88
N VAL A 127 0.46 4.55 -5.41
CA VAL A 127 1.84 4.82 -5.03
C VAL A 127 2.01 4.60 -3.52
N ALA A 128 2.75 3.56 -3.16
CA ALA A 128 3.09 3.30 -1.77
C ALA A 128 4.31 4.13 -1.35
N ILE A 129 4.25 4.70 -0.16
CA ILE A 129 5.29 5.53 0.43
C ILE A 129 5.59 5.06 1.85
N ASP A 130 6.77 4.53 2.07
CA ASP A 130 7.28 4.28 3.41
C ASP A 130 7.93 5.57 3.92
N GLY A 131 7.34 6.19 4.93
CA GLY A 131 7.82 7.46 5.46
C GLY A 131 8.20 7.38 6.92
N LYS A 132 9.22 8.14 7.29
CA LYS A 132 9.72 8.26 8.66
C LYS A 132 9.93 9.72 9.03
N GLN A 133 9.57 10.09 10.26
CA GLN A 133 9.90 11.40 10.82
C GLN A 133 11.38 11.45 11.20
N THR A 134 12.10 12.43 10.69
CA THR A 134 13.52 12.72 10.98
C THR A 134 13.67 14.12 11.56
N GLU A 135 14.87 14.50 11.96
CA GLU A 135 15.17 15.89 12.40
C GLU A 135 14.89 16.91 11.30
N ASP A 136 15.07 16.52 10.03
CA ASP A 136 14.83 17.36 8.84
C ASP A 136 13.39 17.23 8.29
N GLY A 137 12.46 16.64 9.04
CA GLY A 137 11.08 16.39 8.65
C GLY A 137 10.83 14.98 8.13
N TRP A 138 9.69 14.77 7.47
CA TRP A 138 9.30 13.48 6.94
C TRP A 138 10.10 13.13 5.68
N LYS A 139 10.77 11.97 5.68
CA LYS A 139 11.56 11.44 4.55
C LYS A 139 10.99 10.13 4.05
N CYS A 140 11.13 9.89 2.73
CA CYS A 140 10.79 8.63 2.08
C CYS A 140 11.92 7.61 2.20
N PHE A 141 11.54 6.35 2.29
CA PHE A 141 12.46 5.23 2.35
C PHE A 141 12.19 4.24 1.21
N LEU A 142 13.23 3.51 0.80
CA LEU A 142 13.18 2.45 -0.20
C LEU A 142 13.25 1.07 0.45
N ASN A 143 12.87 0.05 -0.35
CA ASN A 143 13.04 -1.37 -0.03
C ASN A 143 12.40 -1.77 1.31
N GLY A 144 11.13 -1.37 1.53
CA GLY A 144 10.43 -1.66 2.79
C GLY A 144 11.12 -1.01 3.99
N GLY A 145 11.43 0.28 3.87
CA GLY A 145 11.98 1.08 4.97
C GLY A 145 13.48 0.89 5.25
N ARG A 146 14.21 0.11 4.43
CA ARG A 146 15.63 -0.24 4.71
C ARG A 146 16.64 0.80 4.24
N ILE A 147 16.31 1.60 3.24
CA ILE A 147 17.23 2.57 2.63
C ILE A 147 16.63 3.97 2.72
N PRO A 148 17.23 4.87 3.51
CA PRO A 148 16.79 6.26 3.57
C PRO A 148 17.05 6.97 2.25
N THR A 149 16.25 8.01 1.96
CA THR A 149 16.45 8.92 0.84
C THR A 149 16.38 10.36 1.31
N ASP A 150 16.88 11.29 0.49
CA ASP A 150 16.73 12.72 0.75
C ASP A 150 15.35 13.26 0.34
N ARG A 151 14.50 12.42 -0.27
CA ARG A 151 13.19 12.80 -0.78
C ARG A 151 12.22 13.04 0.38
N GLY A 152 11.62 14.23 0.43
CA GLY A 152 10.56 14.56 1.38
C GLY A 152 9.25 13.84 1.05
N LEU A 153 8.50 13.43 2.09
CA LEU A 153 7.20 12.76 1.95
C LEU A 153 6.20 13.61 1.14
N PHE A 154 6.05 14.87 1.51
CA PHE A 154 5.01 15.73 0.94
C PHE A 154 5.30 16.11 -0.50
N GLU A 155 6.56 16.40 -0.80
CA GLU A 155 7.03 16.71 -2.14
C GLU A 155 6.86 15.51 -3.06
N TRP A 156 7.21 14.31 -2.58
CA TRP A 156 7.06 13.08 -3.35
C TRP A 156 5.60 12.73 -3.59
N ALA A 157 4.76 12.80 -2.56
CA ALA A 157 3.34 12.53 -2.70
C ALA A 157 2.66 13.47 -3.70
N LYS A 158 3.03 14.77 -3.67
CA LYS A 158 2.55 15.75 -4.64
C LYS A 158 3.00 15.43 -6.07
N GLU A 159 4.29 15.10 -6.27
CA GLU A 159 4.80 14.70 -7.58
C GLU A 159 4.10 13.42 -8.09
N ALA A 160 3.89 12.43 -7.22
CA ALA A 160 3.16 11.21 -7.60
C ALA A 160 1.72 11.51 -8.05
N ASN A 161 1.01 12.40 -7.35
CA ASN A 161 -0.33 12.87 -7.75
C ASN A 161 -0.29 13.56 -9.12
N GLU A 162 0.66 14.48 -9.34
CA GLU A 162 0.81 15.22 -10.61
C GLU A 162 1.16 14.31 -11.78
N ARG A 163 1.83 13.16 -11.53
CA ARG A 163 2.18 12.15 -12.52
C ARG A 163 1.06 11.17 -12.84
N GLY A 164 -0.07 11.26 -12.15
CA GLY A 164 -1.25 10.45 -12.43
C GLY A 164 -1.46 9.25 -11.50
N ALA A 165 -0.86 9.25 -10.30
CA ALA A 165 -1.26 8.29 -9.27
C ALA A 165 -2.75 8.42 -8.96
N GLY A 166 -3.45 7.30 -8.78
CA GLY A 166 -4.85 7.27 -8.38
C GLY A 166 -5.07 7.33 -6.88
N GLU A 167 -4.13 6.76 -6.11
CA GLU A 167 -4.15 6.76 -4.63
C GLU A 167 -2.72 6.78 -4.07
N ILE A 168 -2.57 7.31 -2.86
CA ILE A 168 -1.33 7.20 -2.08
C ILE A 168 -1.55 6.25 -0.90
N LEU A 169 -0.74 5.20 -0.80
CA LEU A 169 -0.68 4.33 0.37
C LEU A 169 0.51 4.76 1.25
N PHE A 170 0.23 5.54 2.29
CA PHE A 170 1.26 6.06 3.19
C PHE A 170 1.43 5.16 4.42
N THR A 171 2.57 4.51 4.54
CA THR A 171 2.96 3.73 5.72
C THR A 171 3.92 4.53 6.59
N SER A 172 3.48 4.82 7.82
CA SER A 172 4.35 5.44 8.83
C SER A 172 5.21 4.38 9.49
N MET A 173 6.52 4.40 9.23
CA MET A 173 7.48 3.45 9.79
C MET A 173 7.60 3.58 11.32
N ASP A 174 7.40 4.78 11.86
CA ASP A 174 7.47 5.03 13.31
C ASP A 174 6.26 4.47 14.06
N HIS A 175 5.14 4.26 13.37
CA HIS A 175 3.88 3.79 13.95
C HIS A 175 3.58 2.32 13.58
N ASP A 176 4.24 1.76 12.55
CA ASP A 176 3.94 0.41 12.08
C ASP A 176 4.24 -0.66 13.15
N GLY A 177 3.22 -1.46 13.49
CA GLY A 177 3.27 -2.48 14.54
C GLY A 177 3.25 -1.95 15.97
N VAL A 178 3.32 -0.62 16.20
CA VAL A 178 3.38 0.00 17.54
C VAL A 178 2.01 0.12 18.21
N LYS A 179 0.92 0.21 17.42
CA LYS A 179 -0.47 0.27 17.89
C LYS A 179 -0.83 1.53 18.71
N ASN A 180 -0.13 2.64 18.50
CA ASN A 180 -0.33 3.91 19.24
C ASN A 180 -1.12 4.96 18.46
N GLY A 181 -1.79 4.58 17.38
CA GLY A 181 -2.52 5.47 16.48
C GLY A 181 -1.72 5.88 15.26
N TYR A 182 -2.41 6.49 14.31
CA TYR A 182 -1.83 6.97 13.06
C TYR A 182 -1.16 8.34 13.23
N PRO A 183 -0.22 8.74 12.34
CA PRO A 183 0.38 10.07 12.32
C PRO A 183 -0.61 11.11 11.73
N ASN A 184 -1.66 11.44 12.48
CA ASN A 184 -2.80 12.22 12.01
C ASN A 184 -2.43 13.60 11.45
N GLU A 185 -1.39 14.26 11.98
CA GLU A 185 -0.90 15.55 11.45
C GLU A 185 -0.32 15.38 10.04
N ALA A 186 0.49 14.34 9.81
CA ALA A 186 1.05 14.06 8.49
C ALA A 186 -0.05 13.68 7.49
N LEU A 187 -1.00 12.84 7.91
CA LEU A 187 -2.16 12.46 7.10
C LEU A 187 -3.02 13.66 6.71
N LYS A 188 -3.29 14.55 7.67
CA LYS A 188 -4.02 15.79 7.42
C LYS A 188 -3.31 16.62 6.35
N LYS A 189 -2.01 16.85 6.52
CA LYS A 189 -1.22 17.62 5.55
C LYS A 189 -1.22 16.96 4.16
N LEU A 190 -1.09 15.63 4.07
CA LEU A 190 -1.22 14.91 2.80
C LEU A 190 -2.59 15.16 2.16
N SER A 191 -3.67 15.04 2.93
CA SER A 191 -5.03 15.23 2.39
C SER A 191 -5.34 16.68 1.98
N GLU A 192 -4.62 17.67 2.51
CA GLU A 192 -4.77 19.08 2.14
C GLU A 192 -4.04 19.42 0.82
N ILE A 193 -2.93 18.73 0.52
CA ILE A 193 -2.11 19.00 -0.66
C ILE A 193 -2.40 18.10 -1.86
N LEU A 194 -3.11 16.98 -1.65
CA LEU A 194 -3.43 16.00 -2.69
C LEU A 194 -4.88 16.09 -3.13
N THR A 195 -5.13 15.80 -4.39
CA THR A 195 -6.49 15.70 -4.98
C THR A 195 -7.00 14.26 -5.05
N ILE A 196 -6.15 13.29 -4.69
CA ILE A 196 -6.42 11.85 -4.72
C ILE A 196 -6.51 11.28 -3.29
N PRO A 197 -7.18 10.15 -3.09
CA PRO A 197 -7.29 9.51 -1.79
C PRO A 197 -5.93 9.15 -1.18
N VAL A 198 -5.84 9.30 0.15
CA VAL A 198 -4.72 8.80 0.95
C VAL A 198 -5.18 7.61 1.76
N ILE A 199 -4.45 6.50 1.69
CA ILE A 199 -4.65 5.29 2.49
C ILE A 199 -3.61 5.33 3.61
N ALA A 200 -4.08 5.44 4.85
CA ALA A 200 -3.21 5.47 6.02
C ALA A 200 -2.84 4.06 6.45
N SER A 201 -1.55 3.80 6.63
CA SER A 201 -0.99 2.53 7.05
C SER A 201 0.02 2.71 8.20
N GLY A 202 0.05 1.75 9.13
CA GLY A 202 0.91 1.79 10.31
C GLY A 202 0.33 2.60 11.47
N GLY A 203 0.06 1.93 12.60
CA GLY A 203 -0.36 2.58 13.84
C GLY A 203 -1.70 2.12 14.44
N ALA A 204 -2.55 1.43 13.65
CA ALA A 204 -3.84 0.95 14.16
C ALA A 204 -3.66 0.00 15.35
N GLY A 205 -4.40 0.22 16.42
CA GLY A 205 -4.39 -0.64 17.61
C GLY A 205 -5.77 -0.76 18.26
N THR A 206 -6.62 0.26 18.09
CA THR A 206 -7.99 0.28 18.63
C THR A 206 -8.95 0.91 17.63
N MET A 207 -10.26 0.76 17.84
CA MET A 207 -11.30 1.39 17.02
C MET A 207 -11.26 2.92 17.08
N GLU A 208 -10.83 3.47 18.21
CA GLU A 208 -10.65 4.92 18.40
C GLU A 208 -9.60 5.47 17.44
N HIS A 209 -8.53 4.73 17.15
CA HIS A 209 -7.49 5.15 16.20
C HIS A 209 -8.05 5.34 14.81
N PHE A 210 -8.99 4.46 14.35
CA PHE A 210 -9.70 4.62 13.08
C PHE A 210 -10.58 5.86 13.08
N ARG A 211 -11.40 6.03 14.14
CA ARG A 211 -12.27 7.20 14.29
C ARG A 211 -11.45 8.49 14.24
N ASP A 212 -10.35 8.55 14.99
CA ASP A 212 -9.53 9.75 15.09
C ASP A 212 -8.85 10.10 13.75
N ALA A 213 -8.37 9.08 13.02
CA ALA A 213 -7.84 9.28 11.68
C ALA A 213 -8.95 9.75 10.70
N PHE A 214 -10.16 9.17 10.76
CA PHE A 214 -11.28 9.60 9.91
C PHE A 214 -11.76 11.02 10.23
N ILE A 215 -11.65 11.48 11.46
CA ILE A 215 -11.98 12.86 11.87
C ILE A 215 -10.88 13.82 11.41
N ALA A 216 -9.62 13.43 11.57
CA ALA A 216 -8.48 14.29 11.24
C ALA A 216 -8.34 14.54 9.73
N VAL A 217 -8.86 13.66 8.88
CA VAL A 217 -8.61 13.67 7.43
C VAL A 217 -9.89 13.48 6.61
N SER A 218 -10.17 14.45 5.74
CA SER A 218 -11.40 14.47 4.94
C SER A 218 -11.47 13.37 3.87
N TYR A 219 -10.33 12.90 3.34
CA TYR A 219 -10.23 11.97 2.18
C TYR A 219 -9.27 10.80 2.45
N THR A 220 -9.35 10.18 3.63
CA THR A 220 -8.45 9.07 3.98
C THR A 220 -9.20 7.76 4.08
N HIS A 221 -8.59 6.70 3.55
CA HIS A 221 -8.92 5.31 3.78
C HIS A 221 -7.88 4.69 4.72
N LEU A 222 -8.21 3.60 5.39
CA LEU A 222 -7.34 3.04 6.42
C LEU A 222 -6.99 1.59 6.09
N THR A 223 -5.72 1.21 6.32
CA THR A 223 -5.32 -0.19 6.33
C THR A 223 -5.38 -0.76 7.74
N LEU A 224 -5.76 -2.03 7.82
CA LEU A 224 -5.58 -2.88 9.01
C LEU A 224 -4.22 -3.57 8.90
N PRO A 225 -3.48 -3.65 10.00
CA PRO A 225 -2.25 -4.42 10.05
C PRO A 225 -2.52 -5.92 10.06
#